data_fc141529c2c668a0afbad2e77d9dd849
#
_entry.id   fc141529c2c668a0afbad2e77d9dd849
#
_cell.length_a   1.000
_cell.length_b   1.000
_cell.length_c   1.000
_cell.angle_alpha   90.00
_cell.angle_beta   90.00
_cell.angle_gamma   90.00
#
_symmetry.space_group_name_H-M   'P 1'
#
loop_
_entity.id
_entity.type
_entity.pdbx_description
1 polymer ?
#
loop_
_entity_poly.entity_id
_entity_poly.type
_entity_poly.pdbx_seq_one_letter_code
_entity_poly.pdbx_strand_id
1 'polypeptide(L)'
;MMDGGVPSIRPHRFTVAEYHRMAEAGILNEDSRVELIRGQIIDLAPIGAPHLGMVNRLTRLLPAILADRGIVSVQNPVRLDDGSEPEPDIAILKPRADDYATATPRAADVLLVIEVADTSLDEDRAVKMPLYAESGIPECWIVNLVDRIVEVYRQPENATYRRVRRVGSGDVLDILALSGATLPAAELLHTAGI
;
A
#
# COMPACT_ATOMS: atom_id res chain seq x y z
N MET A 1 -22.35 -23.85 -40.77
CA MET A 1 -22.00 -23.87 -39.35
C MET A 1 -21.99 -22.41 -38.88
N MET A 2 -23.01 -22.01 -38.14
CA MET A 2 -23.00 -20.64 -37.53
C MET A 2 -22.15 -20.73 -36.26
N ASP A 3 -21.05 -19.98 -36.26
CA ASP A 3 -20.23 -19.81 -35.09
C ASP A 3 -21.01 -18.92 -34.11
N GLY A 4 -21.60 -19.56 -33.11
CA GLY A 4 -22.34 -18.90 -32.05
C GLY A 4 -21.39 -18.31 -31.03
N GLY A 5 -20.68 -17.24 -31.41
CA GLY A 5 -19.82 -16.49 -30.50
C GLY A 5 -20.63 -16.02 -29.29
N VAL A 6 -20.28 -16.51 -28.09
CA VAL A 6 -20.84 -16.03 -26.82
C VAL A 6 -20.60 -14.52 -26.75
N PRO A 7 -21.65 -13.69 -26.54
CA PRO A 7 -21.44 -12.25 -26.40
C PRO A 7 -20.43 -11.95 -25.31
N SER A 8 -19.43 -11.16 -25.60
CA SER A 8 -18.42 -10.71 -24.61
C SER A 8 -19.12 -9.83 -23.58
N ILE A 9 -19.42 -10.41 -22.41
CA ILE A 9 -19.93 -9.67 -21.25
C ILE A 9 -18.74 -8.86 -20.70
N ARG A 10 -18.89 -7.54 -20.64
CA ARG A 10 -17.92 -6.65 -19.99
C ARG A 10 -18.43 -6.30 -18.60
N PRO A 11 -17.73 -6.68 -17.52
CA PRO A 11 -18.06 -6.22 -16.18
C PRO A 11 -18.01 -4.69 -16.10
N HIS A 12 -18.92 -4.11 -15.31
CA HIS A 12 -18.82 -2.70 -14.97
C HIS A 12 -17.54 -2.44 -14.16
N ARG A 13 -16.90 -1.30 -14.41
CA ARG A 13 -15.74 -0.84 -13.63
C ARG A 13 -16.16 0.41 -12.89
N PHE A 14 -16.11 0.34 -11.56
CA PHE A 14 -16.50 1.44 -10.69
C PHE A 14 -15.44 2.53 -10.69
N THR A 15 -15.89 3.77 -10.66
CA THR A 15 -15.05 4.92 -10.34
C THR A 15 -14.98 5.14 -8.83
N VAL A 16 -13.95 5.84 -8.36
CA VAL A 16 -13.84 6.28 -6.95
C VAL A 16 -15.09 7.06 -6.52
N ALA A 17 -15.63 7.91 -7.40
CA ALA A 17 -16.85 8.65 -7.08
C ALA A 17 -18.08 7.75 -6.92
N GLU A 18 -18.20 6.65 -7.65
CA GLU A 18 -19.25 5.65 -7.46
C GLU A 18 -19.04 4.83 -6.20
N TYR A 19 -17.81 4.46 -5.93
CA TYR A 19 -17.42 3.75 -4.71
C TYR A 19 -17.77 4.55 -3.45
N HIS A 20 -17.42 5.85 -3.40
CA HIS A 20 -17.80 6.73 -2.30
C HIS A 20 -19.31 6.88 -2.16
N ARG A 21 -20.06 7.00 -3.28
CA ARG A 21 -21.54 7.04 -3.24
C ARG A 21 -22.15 5.75 -2.69
N MET A 22 -21.50 4.60 -2.87
CA MET A 22 -21.98 3.34 -2.25
C MET A 22 -21.79 3.39 -0.73
N ALA A 23 -20.70 3.97 -0.24
CA ALA A 23 -20.51 4.18 1.19
C ALA A 23 -21.53 5.18 1.77
N GLU A 24 -21.75 6.33 1.09
CA GLU A 24 -22.76 7.33 1.48
C GLU A 24 -24.19 6.75 1.50
N ALA A 25 -24.49 5.83 0.58
CA ALA A 25 -25.78 5.14 0.52
C ALA A 25 -25.91 3.96 1.50
N GLY A 26 -24.88 3.64 2.26
CA GLY A 26 -24.86 2.51 3.19
C GLY A 26 -24.81 1.13 2.54
N ILE A 27 -24.48 1.05 1.25
CA ILE A 27 -24.22 -0.23 0.54
C ILE A 27 -22.91 -0.82 1.03
N LEU A 28 -21.88 0.02 1.17
CA LEU A 28 -20.66 -0.27 1.90
C LEU A 28 -20.75 0.46 3.24
N ASN A 29 -20.46 -0.22 4.32
CA ASN A 29 -20.52 0.35 5.67
C ASN A 29 -19.14 0.22 6.36
N GLU A 30 -19.01 0.71 7.58
CA GLU A 30 -17.75 0.67 8.35
C GLU A 30 -17.22 -0.75 8.58
N ASP A 31 -18.09 -1.77 8.54
CA ASP A 31 -17.71 -3.17 8.65
C ASP A 31 -17.26 -3.77 7.29
N SER A 32 -17.53 -3.05 6.20
CA SER A 32 -17.13 -3.46 4.85
C SER A 32 -15.63 -3.17 4.67
N ARG A 33 -14.81 -4.17 4.94
CA ARG A 33 -13.36 -4.07 4.72
C ARG A 33 -13.06 -4.33 3.25
N VAL A 34 -13.11 -3.29 2.44
CA VAL A 34 -12.95 -3.36 0.98
C VAL A 34 -12.09 -2.20 0.48
N GLU A 35 -11.40 -2.40 -0.62
CA GLU A 35 -10.67 -1.36 -1.34
C GLU A 35 -11.09 -1.35 -2.81
N LEU A 36 -10.89 -0.24 -3.52
CA LEU A 36 -11.15 -0.13 -4.95
C LEU A 36 -9.85 -0.27 -5.74
N ILE A 37 -9.74 -1.34 -6.56
CA ILE A 37 -8.58 -1.57 -7.43
C ILE A 37 -9.02 -1.78 -8.87
N ARG A 38 -8.59 -0.89 -9.77
CA ARG A 38 -8.90 -0.92 -11.20
C ARG A 38 -10.41 -1.07 -11.48
N GLY A 39 -11.23 -0.37 -10.69
CA GLY A 39 -12.69 -0.37 -10.78
C GLY A 39 -13.35 -1.64 -10.24
N GLN A 40 -12.64 -2.47 -9.49
CA GLN A 40 -13.19 -3.63 -8.78
C GLN A 40 -13.14 -3.36 -7.28
N ILE A 41 -14.22 -3.71 -6.59
CA ILE A 41 -14.28 -3.70 -5.13
C ILE A 41 -13.72 -5.04 -4.68
N ILE A 42 -12.65 -5.00 -3.88
CA ILE A 42 -11.90 -6.16 -3.41
C ILE A 42 -12.06 -6.27 -1.90
N ASP A 43 -12.42 -7.44 -1.42
CA ASP A 43 -12.48 -7.72 0.02
C ASP A 43 -11.08 -7.83 0.60
N LEU A 44 -10.83 -7.13 1.72
CA LEU A 44 -9.58 -7.24 2.45
C LEU A 44 -9.59 -8.45 3.39
N ALA A 45 -8.51 -9.21 3.40
CA ALA A 45 -8.36 -10.35 4.29
C ALA A 45 -8.39 -9.92 5.78
N PRO A 46 -8.86 -10.79 6.69
CA PRO A 46 -8.78 -10.54 8.12
C PRO A 46 -7.34 -10.34 8.59
N ILE A 47 -7.11 -9.34 9.44
CA ILE A 47 -5.79 -9.03 9.99
C ILE A 47 -5.40 -10.09 11.04
N GLY A 48 -4.31 -10.80 10.79
CA GLY A 48 -3.70 -11.71 11.76
C GLY A 48 -2.81 -10.98 12.78
N ALA A 49 -2.53 -11.64 13.92
CA ALA A 49 -1.69 -11.05 14.97
C ALA A 49 -0.26 -10.69 14.52
N PRO A 50 0.44 -11.48 13.65
CA PRO A 50 1.75 -11.10 13.15
C PRO A 50 1.72 -9.80 12.33
N HIS A 51 0.75 -9.66 11.43
CA HIS A 51 0.51 -8.47 10.63
C HIS A 51 0.25 -7.25 11.53
N LEU A 52 -0.72 -7.33 12.45
CA LEU A 52 -1.04 -6.26 13.41
C LEU A 52 0.21 -5.83 14.20
N GLY A 53 0.99 -6.79 14.69
CA GLY A 53 2.21 -6.52 15.44
C GLY A 53 3.25 -5.74 14.61
N MET A 54 3.37 -6.05 13.32
CA MET A 54 4.29 -5.36 12.41
C MET A 54 3.80 -3.95 12.09
N VAL A 55 2.51 -3.76 11.79
CA VAL A 55 1.93 -2.42 11.56
C VAL A 55 2.13 -1.53 12.79
N ASN A 56 1.85 -2.04 14.01
CA ASN A 56 2.11 -1.31 15.26
C ASN A 56 3.59 -0.96 15.44
N ARG A 57 4.51 -1.86 15.09
CA ARG A 57 5.95 -1.62 15.15
C ARG A 57 6.38 -0.52 14.20
N LEU A 58 5.95 -0.56 12.95
CA LEU A 58 6.20 0.48 11.95
C LEU A 58 5.66 1.83 12.41
N THR A 59 4.40 1.87 12.90
CA THR A 59 3.75 3.08 13.44
C THR A 59 4.54 3.70 14.59
N ARG A 60 5.21 2.89 15.41
CA ARG A 60 6.04 3.37 16.51
C ARG A 60 7.43 3.86 16.05
N LEU A 61 8.04 3.22 15.04
CA LEU A 61 9.41 3.51 14.63
C LEU A 61 9.50 4.68 13.64
N LEU A 62 8.58 4.72 12.66
CA LEU A 62 8.65 5.68 11.55
C LEU A 62 8.63 7.15 11.98
N PRO A 63 7.80 7.61 12.92
CA PRO A 63 7.77 9.03 13.30
C PRO A 63 9.14 9.56 13.77
N ALA A 64 9.92 8.78 14.52
CA ALA A 64 11.24 9.19 14.96
C ALA A 64 12.26 9.34 13.82
N ILE A 65 12.10 8.54 12.75
CA ILE A 65 12.98 8.55 11.57
C ILE A 65 12.62 9.69 10.63
N LEU A 66 11.31 9.95 10.50
CA LEU A 66 10.78 10.98 9.60
C LEU A 66 10.98 12.38 10.17
N ALA A 67 10.92 12.55 11.48
CA ALA A 67 10.76 13.84 12.14
C ALA A 67 9.55 14.59 11.50
N ASP A 68 9.68 15.87 11.18
CA ASP A 68 8.61 16.64 10.56
C ASP A 68 8.62 16.59 9.02
N ARG A 69 9.37 15.64 8.42
CA ARG A 69 9.55 15.54 6.96
C ARG A 69 8.54 14.63 6.26
N GLY A 70 7.64 14.00 7.02
CA GLY A 70 6.61 13.12 6.48
C GLY A 70 5.54 12.81 7.51
N ILE A 71 4.34 12.51 7.03
CA ILE A 71 3.20 12.08 7.84
C ILE A 71 3.06 10.57 7.69
N VAL A 72 2.95 9.85 8.81
CA VAL A 72 2.66 8.41 8.82
C VAL A 72 1.14 8.22 8.76
N SER A 73 0.65 7.74 7.63
CA SER A 73 -0.75 7.38 7.42
C SER A 73 -0.89 5.87 7.51
N VAL A 74 -1.75 5.38 8.40
CA VAL A 74 -1.90 3.95 8.71
C VAL A 74 -3.26 3.47 8.26
N GLN A 75 -3.30 2.51 7.32
CA GLN A 75 -4.53 1.88 6.83
C GLN A 75 -5.60 2.91 6.42
N ASN A 76 -5.16 3.96 5.74
CA ASN A 76 -6.02 4.98 5.16
C ASN A 76 -5.92 4.95 3.64
N PRO A 77 -6.99 5.34 2.92
CA PRO A 77 -7.02 5.30 1.48
C PRO A 77 -6.01 6.27 0.84
N VAL A 78 -5.45 5.86 -0.30
CA VAL A 78 -4.65 6.69 -1.20
C VAL A 78 -5.28 6.64 -2.58
N ARG A 79 -5.78 7.77 -3.08
CA ARG A 79 -6.37 7.84 -4.42
C ARG A 79 -5.27 7.87 -5.49
N LEU A 80 -5.15 6.81 -6.24
CA LEU A 80 -4.16 6.69 -7.31
C LEU A 80 -4.66 7.28 -8.63
N ASP A 81 -5.88 6.92 -9.01
CA ASP A 81 -6.58 7.38 -10.22
C ASP A 81 -8.10 7.42 -10.02
N ASP A 82 -8.89 7.46 -11.10
CA ASP A 82 -10.35 7.46 -11.00
C ASP A 82 -10.96 6.09 -10.72
N GLY A 83 -10.21 5.02 -10.89
CA GLY A 83 -10.66 3.64 -10.67
C GLY A 83 -9.92 2.91 -9.55
N SER A 84 -9.00 3.58 -8.83
CA SER A 84 -8.17 2.91 -7.83
C SER A 84 -7.93 3.79 -6.60
N GLU A 85 -8.35 3.26 -5.46
CA GLU A 85 -8.16 3.86 -4.13
C GLU A 85 -7.87 2.73 -3.13
N PRO A 86 -6.63 2.18 -3.15
CA PRO A 86 -6.20 1.17 -2.18
C PRO A 86 -6.01 1.75 -0.78
N GLU A 87 -6.02 0.87 0.22
CA GLU A 87 -5.70 1.16 1.63
C GLU A 87 -4.39 0.48 2.02
N PRO A 88 -3.21 1.09 1.74
CA PRO A 88 -1.94 0.51 2.14
C PRO A 88 -1.82 0.43 3.67
N ASP A 89 -1.10 -0.57 4.17
CA ASP A 89 -0.87 -0.72 5.61
C ASP A 89 -0.21 0.52 6.21
N ILE A 90 0.79 1.08 5.51
CA ILE A 90 1.40 2.38 5.84
C ILE A 90 1.65 3.18 4.55
N ALA A 91 1.27 4.44 4.54
CA ALA A 91 1.77 5.42 3.58
C ALA A 91 2.56 6.52 4.30
N ILE A 92 3.73 6.84 3.79
CA ILE A 92 4.45 8.04 4.20
C ILE A 92 4.10 9.13 3.21
N LEU A 93 3.42 10.16 3.71
CA LEU A 93 2.92 11.27 2.92
C LEU A 93 3.81 12.51 3.08
N LYS A 94 3.80 13.37 2.08
CA LYS A 94 4.40 14.71 2.17
C LYS A 94 3.73 15.51 3.28
N PRO A 95 4.46 16.34 4.04
CA PRO A 95 3.86 17.24 5.01
C PRO A 95 2.84 18.17 4.34
N ARG A 96 1.69 18.33 4.99
CA ARG A 96 0.60 19.21 4.56
C ARG A 96 -0.02 19.86 5.78
N ALA A 97 -0.33 21.15 5.71
CA ALA A 97 -0.73 21.95 6.87
C ALA A 97 -2.07 21.53 7.51
N ASP A 98 -2.93 20.85 6.75
CA ASP A 98 -4.21 20.32 7.23
C ASP A 98 -4.19 18.81 7.51
N ASP A 99 -3.00 18.18 7.50
CA ASP A 99 -2.81 16.74 7.69
C ASP A 99 -3.77 15.87 6.84
N TYR A 100 -4.10 16.35 5.64
CA TYR A 100 -5.06 15.73 4.71
C TYR A 100 -6.52 15.67 5.23
N ALA A 101 -6.90 16.52 6.18
CA ALA A 101 -8.27 16.57 6.71
C ALA A 101 -9.33 16.98 5.66
N THR A 102 -8.94 17.64 4.57
CA THR A 102 -9.88 18.17 3.56
C THR A 102 -9.92 17.37 2.26
N ALA A 103 -8.99 16.45 2.04
CA ALA A 103 -8.96 15.62 0.83
C ALA A 103 -8.08 14.38 1.01
N THR A 104 -8.52 13.24 0.47
CA THR A 104 -7.74 12.00 0.40
C THR A 104 -6.40 12.24 -0.31
N PRO A 105 -5.27 11.75 0.24
CA PRO A 105 -3.97 11.87 -0.41
C PRO A 105 -3.98 11.19 -1.79
N ARG A 106 -3.23 11.77 -2.73
CA ARG A 106 -3.06 11.24 -4.08
C ARG A 106 -1.69 10.62 -4.25
N ALA A 107 -1.49 9.87 -5.34
CA ALA A 107 -0.19 9.27 -5.66
C ALA A 107 0.98 10.27 -5.58
N ALA A 108 0.79 11.51 -6.05
CA ALA A 108 1.81 12.56 -6.00
C ALA A 108 2.18 13.04 -4.59
N ASP A 109 1.34 12.74 -3.59
CA ASP A 109 1.57 13.10 -2.18
C ASP A 109 2.38 12.02 -1.44
N VAL A 110 2.53 10.84 -2.01
CA VAL A 110 3.16 9.68 -1.38
C VAL A 110 4.67 9.70 -1.59
N LEU A 111 5.41 9.53 -0.50
CA LEU A 111 6.87 9.35 -0.49
C LEU A 111 7.26 7.88 -0.47
N LEU A 112 6.48 7.04 0.22
CA LEU A 112 6.72 5.61 0.39
C LEU A 112 5.39 4.92 0.73
N VAL A 113 5.13 3.76 0.13
CA VAL A 113 4.10 2.81 0.56
C VAL A 113 4.78 1.61 1.22
N ILE A 114 4.20 1.10 2.29
CA ILE A 114 4.63 -0.15 2.95
C ILE A 114 3.43 -1.08 3.09
N GLU A 115 3.55 -2.27 2.51
CA GLU A 115 2.62 -3.38 2.72
C GLU A 115 3.25 -4.41 3.64
N VAL A 116 2.47 -5.00 4.52
CA VAL A 116 2.89 -6.06 5.46
C VAL A 116 2.30 -7.37 5.01
N ALA A 117 3.10 -8.21 4.38
CA ALA A 117 2.68 -9.48 3.81
C ALA A 117 2.87 -10.64 4.78
N ASP A 118 1.77 -11.22 5.25
CA ASP A 118 1.72 -12.51 5.95
C ASP A 118 1.15 -13.59 5.02
N THR A 119 -0.10 -13.44 4.59
CA THR A 119 -0.78 -14.34 3.64
C THR A 119 -1.03 -13.69 2.28
N SER A 120 -0.85 -12.37 2.15
CA SER A 120 -1.15 -11.55 0.96
C SER A 120 0.01 -11.40 -0.03
N LEU A 121 1.17 -12.01 0.22
CA LEU A 121 2.43 -11.74 -0.50
C LEU A 121 2.30 -11.82 -2.02
N ASP A 122 1.60 -12.84 -2.53
CA ASP A 122 1.43 -13.02 -3.98
C ASP A 122 0.50 -11.95 -4.57
N GLU A 123 -0.52 -11.53 -3.84
CA GLU A 123 -1.43 -10.45 -4.22
C GLU A 123 -0.70 -9.10 -4.22
N ASP A 124 0.06 -8.80 -3.16
CA ASP A 124 0.84 -7.57 -3.08
C ASP A 124 1.81 -7.45 -4.26
N ARG A 125 2.53 -8.53 -4.58
CA ARG A 125 3.47 -8.57 -5.71
C ARG A 125 2.79 -8.49 -7.07
N ALA A 126 1.67 -9.20 -7.26
CA ALA A 126 1.03 -9.34 -8.56
C ALA A 126 0.03 -8.23 -8.87
N VAL A 127 -0.57 -7.60 -7.86
CA VAL A 127 -1.63 -6.59 -8.03
C VAL A 127 -1.17 -5.23 -7.53
N LYS A 128 -0.80 -5.10 -6.25
CA LYS A 128 -0.51 -3.81 -5.63
C LYS A 128 0.78 -3.19 -6.14
N MET A 129 1.89 -3.94 -6.24
CA MET A 129 3.16 -3.37 -6.73
C MET A 129 3.06 -2.83 -8.17
N PRO A 130 2.46 -3.55 -9.15
CA PRO A 130 2.19 -2.99 -10.47
C PRO A 130 1.32 -1.73 -10.44
N LEU A 131 0.27 -1.72 -9.62
CA LEU A 131 -0.63 -0.58 -9.48
C LEU A 131 0.10 0.67 -8.95
N TYR A 132 0.92 0.52 -7.92
CA TYR A 132 1.73 1.61 -7.37
C TYR A 132 2.77 2.12 -8.36
N ALA A 133 3.44 1.21 -9.10
CA ALA A 133 4.39 1.60 -10.13
C ALA A 133 3.73 2.37 -11.28
N GLU A 134 2.56 1.93 -11.76
CA GLU A 134 1.77 2.58 -12.79
C GLU A 134 1.35 4.00 -12.37
N SER A 135 1.04 4.18 -11.08
CA SER A 135 0.67 5.46 -10.49
C SER A 135 1.87 6.36 -10.16
N GLY A 136 3.10 5.89 -10.40
CA GLY A 136 4.32 6.67 -10.19
C GLY A 136 4.75 6.80 -8.73
N ILE A 137 4.30 5.92 -7.82
CA ILE A 137 4.77 5.90 -6.43
C ILE A 137 6.29 5.61 -6.44
N PRO A 138 7.13 6.51 -5.91
CA PRO A 138 8.59 6.43 -6.11
C PRO A 138 9.26 5.26 -5.42
N GLU A 139 8.67 4.79 -4.32
CA GLU A 139 9.19 3.70 -3.50
C GLU A 139 8.07 2.92 -2.82
N CYS A 140 8.19 1.59 -2.85
CA CYS A 140 7.33 0.70 -2.07
C CYS A 140 8.18 -0.33 -1.33
N TRP A 141 7.73 -0.72 -0.15
CA TRP A 141 8.29 -1.85 0.60
C TRP A 141 7.22 -2.92 0.79
N ILE A 142 7.62 -4.19 0.67
CA ILE A 142 6.84 -5.32 1.20
C ILE A 142 7.63 -5.87 2.39
N VAL A 143 7.06 -5.75 3.59
CA VAL A 143 7.57 -6.41 4.78
C VAL A 143 7.07 -7.85 4.78
N ASN A 144 7.87 -8.75 4.21
CA ASN A 144 7.54 -10.16 4.07
C ASN A 144 7.80 -10.89 5.39
N LEU A 145 6.72 -11.20 6.11
CA LEU A 145 6.78 -11.83 7.43
C LEU A 145 7.18 -13.31 7.34
N VAL A 146 6.86 -13.98 6.22
CA VAL A 146 7.15 -15.39 6.00
C VAL A 146 8.65 -15.61 5.84
N ASP A 147 9.29 -14.86 4.94
CA ASP A 147 10.72 -14.98 4.65
C ASP A 147 11.59 -14.12 5.59
N ARG A 148 10.99 -13.26 6.40
CA ARG A 148 11.66 -12.31 7.30
C ARG A 148 12.64 -11.40 6.58
N ILE A 149 12.18 -10.78 5.50
CA ILE A 149 12.90 -9.80 4.70
C ILE A 149 12.02 -8.60 4.39
N VAL A 150 12.64 -7.51 3.98
CA VAL A 150 11.93 -6.39 3.35
C VAL A 150 12.31 -6.35 1.88
N GLU A 151 11.32 -6.36 1.00
CA GLU A 151 11.51 -6.15 -0.43
C GLU A 151 11.33 -4.66 -0.71
N VAL A 152 12.36 -4.00 -1.20
CA VAL A 152 12.39 -2.57 -1.51
C VAL A 152 12.29 -2.38 -3.00
N TYR A 153 11.22 -1.75 -3.45
CA TYR A 153 10.87 -1.50 -4.85
C TYR A 153 11.09 -0.02 -5.17
N ARG A 154 11.89 0.29 -6.19
CA ARG A 154 12.23 1.66 -6.64
C ARG A 154 12.28 1.78 -8.15
N GLN A 155 12.23 3.01 -8.64
CA GLN A 155 12.29 3.35 -10.07
C GLN A 155 11.08 2.77 -10.83
N PRO A 156 9.85 3.30 -10.57
CA PRO A 156 8.64 2.89 -11.26
C PRO A 156 8.73 3.21 -12.76
N GLU A 157 8.39 2.24 -13.61
CA GLU A 157 8.33 2.39 -15.06
C GLU A 157 7.38 1.35 -15.64
N ASN A 158 6.37 1.79 -16.42
CA ASN A 158 5.45 0.90 -17.15
C ASN A 158 4.84 -0.22 -16.27
N ALA A 159 4.19 0.14 -15.17
CA ALA A 159 3.59 -0.76 -14.20
C ALA A 159 4.56 -1.76 -13.54
N THR A 160 5.87 -1.46 -13.51
CA THR A 160 6.88 -2.25 -12.81
C THR A 160 7.85 -1.37 -12.07
N TYR A 161 8.57 -1.95 -11.10
CA TYR A 161 9.73 -1.32 -10.48
C TYR A 161 11.01 -1.92 -11.06
N ARG A 162 11.84 -1.09 -11.69
CA ARG A 162 13.10 -1.54 -12.32
C ARG A 162 14.14 -2.03 -11.33
N ARG A 163 14.04 -1.58 -10.08
CA ARG A 163 14.99 -1.93 -9.04
C ARG A 163 14.24 -2.53 -7.85
N VAL A 164 14.54 -3.80 -7.59
CA VAL A 164 14.05 -4.52 -6.40
C VAL A 164 15.25 -5.01 -5.61
N ARG A 165 15.30 -4.67 -4.30
CA ARG A 165 16.33 -5.11 -3.37
C ARG A 165 15.69 -5.89 -2.23
N ARG A 166 16.24 -7.04 -1.89
CA ARG A 166 15.87 -7.79 -0.68
C ARG A 166 16.81 -7.39 0.45
N VAL A 167 16.25 -7.09 1.60
CA VAL A 167 16.92 -6.54 2.78
C VAL A 167 16.67 -7.48 3.95
N GLY A 168 17.74 -8.05 4.50
CA GLY A 168 17.70 -8.92 5.68
C GLY A 168 18.03 -8.17 6.96
N SER A 169 18.00 -8.87 8.10
CA SER A 169 18.20 -8.26 9.44
C SER A 169 19.57 -7.60 9.63
N GLY A 170 20.61 -7.98 8.88
CA GLY A 170 21.93 -7.36 8.93
C GLY A 170 22.06 -6.04 8.16
N ASP A 171 21.04 -5.65 7.42
CA ASP A 171 21.07 -4.49 6.53
C ASP A 171 20.41 -3.25 7.15
N VAL A 172 20.51 -2.14 6.40
CA VAL A 172 19.84 -0.88 6.72
C VAL A 172 18.88 -0.54 5.60
N LEU A 173 17.66 -0.16 5.96
CA LEU A 173 16.66 0.44 5.09
C LEU A 173 16.88 1.96 5.06
N ASP A 174 16.76 2.56 3.90
CA ASP A 174 16.79 4.00 3.70
C ASP A 174 15.53 4.43 2.93
N ILE A 175 14.96 5.58 3.28
CA ILE A 175 13.80 6.14 2.59
C ILE A 175 14.31 7.04 1.46
N LEU A 176 14.03 6.67 0.20
CA LEU A 176 14.56 7.33 -1.00
C LEU A 176 14.34 8.86 -0.99
N ALA A 177 13.14 9.28 -0.64
CA ALA A 177 12.75 10.70 -0.67
C ALA A 177 13.32 11.52 0.49
N LEU A 178 13.86 10.88 1.54
CA LEU A 178 14.24 11.53 2.80
C LEU A 178 15.69 11.22 3.16
N SER A 179 16.62 12.02 2.68
CA SER A 179 18.05 11.83 2.97
C SER A 179 18.32 11.70 4.48
N GLY A 180 19.06 10.65 4.87
CA GLY A 180 19.39 10.35 6.25
C GLY A 180 18.27 9.68 7.06
N ALA A 181 17.08 9.49 6.49
CA ALA A 181 16.03 8.69 7.13
C ALA A 181 16.35 7.21 6.93
N THR A 182 16.97 6.59 7.95
CA THR A 182 17.40 5.20 7.91
C THR A 182 16.83 4.40 9.06
N LEU A 183 16.62 3.11 8.85
CA LEU A 183 16.11 2.16 9.82
C LEU A 183 16.90 0.85 9.71
N PRO A 184 17.59 0.40 10.80
CA PRO A 184 18.15 -0.94 10.82
C PRO A 184 17.05 -1.98 10.58
N ALA A 185 17.21 -2.83 9.58
CA ALA A 185 16.20 -3.83 9.24
C ALA A 185 15.94 -4.83 10.39
N ALA A 186 16.93 -5.02 11.27
CA ALA A 186 16.77 -5.78 12.49
C ALA A 186 15.64 -5.26 13.38
N GLU A 187 15.40 -3.95 13.42
CA GLU A 187 14.32 -3.38 14.24
C GLU A 187 12.93 -3.76 13.75
N LEU A 188 12.78 -4.06 12.43
CA LEU A 188 11.56 -4.60 11.88
C LEU A 188 11.50 -6.13 11.98
N LEU A 189 12.59 -6.80 11.59
CA LEU A 189 12.62 -8.24 11.35
C LEU A 189 12.88 -9.09 12.59
N HIS A 190 13.29 -8.47 13.71
CA HIS A 190 13.38 -9.18 14.99
C HIS A 190 11.97 -9.44 15.53
N THR A 191 11.50 -10.66 15.46
CA THR A 191 10.46 -11.14 16.37
C THR A 191 11.09 -11.28 17.74
N ALA A 192 10.63 -10.50 18.73
CA ALA A 192 10.86 -10.84 20.13
C ALA A 192 10.43 -12.31 20.28
N GLY A 193 11.35 -13.18 20.71
CA GLY A 193 11.11 -14.61 20.80
C GLY A 193 9.83 -14.88 21.57
N ILE A 194 8.93 -15.66 20.93
CA ILE A 194 7.90 -16.43 21.60
C ILE A 194 8.55 -17.68 22.12
#